data_70670ca2446c6dc57231df8f6d57fcf2
#
_entry.id   70670ca2446c6dc57231df8f6d57fcf2
#
_cell.length_a   1.000
_cell.length_b   1.000
_cell.length_c   1.000
_cell.angle_alpha   90.00
_cell.angle_beta   90.00
_cell.angle_gamma   90.00
#
_symmetry.space_group_name_H-M   'P 1'
#
loop_
_entity.id
_entity.type
_entity.pdbx_description
1 polymer ?
#
loop_
_entity_poly.entity_id
_entity_poly.type
_entity_poly.pdbx_seq_one_letter_code
_entity_poly.pdbx_strand_id
1 'polypeptide(L)'
;MSAPQFTPYLNALTESMKLCMEDPSTIFIGQQIVYYGNPMSKTIEGLPKERMIETPVMEETQMGMSIGLAMAGHRVVSFYPRWDFLICAANQLINHLDKLEAMSDGEFVPNVIIRVGKGSDKPLDPGHQHKADYSDEFGSMLKHIPIIKLDSAEKILPAYKKALISKGPIILVEYPEMYYES
;
A
#
# COMPACT_ATOMS: atom_id res chain seq x y z
N MET A 1 -9.80 27.07 -15.47
CA MET A 1 -9.14 25.76 -15.43
C MET A 1 -10.17 24.77 -14.94
N SER A 2 -10.57 23.78 -15.75
CA SER A 2 -11.41 22.68 -15.31
C SER A 2 -10.67 21.89 -14.22
N ALA A 3 -11.40 21.44 -13.18
CA ALA A 3 -10.83 20.54 -12.17
C ALA A 3 -10.22 19.33 -12.87
N PRO A 4 -9.06 18.82 -12.43
CA PRO A 4 -8.46 17.65 -13.04
C PRO A 4 -9.46 16.49 -12.99
N GLN A 5 -9.82 15.97 -14.14
CA GLN A 5 -10.72 14.83 -14.25
C GLN A 5 -9.94 13.61 -13.75
N PHE A 6 -10.49 12.92 -12.75
CA PHE A 6 -9.88 11.69 -12.23
C PHE A 6 -9.88 10.62 -13.32
N THR A 7 -8.74 10.00 -13.53
CA THR A 7 -8.62 8.89 -14.48
C THR A 7 -9.44 7.67 -14.01
N PRO A 8 -9.83 6.75 -14.90
CA PRO A 8 -10.43 5.47 -14.52
C PRO A 8 -9.57 4.71 -13.50
N TYR A 9 -8.24 4.83 -13.60
CA TYR A 9 -7.30 4.21 -12.69
C TYR A 9 -7.42 4.79 -11.25
N LEU A 10 -7.39 6.10 -11.10
CA LEU A 10 -7.54 6.76 -9.80
C LEU A 10 -8.92 6.50 -9.19
N ASN A 11 -9.97 6.48 -10.01
CA ASN A 11 -11.32 6.15 -9.57
C ASN A 11 -11.40 4.72 -9.02
N ALA A 12 -10.80 3.73 -9.70
CA ALA A 12 -10.77 2.35 -9.24
C ALA A 12 -10.00 2.19 -7.91
N LEU A 13 -8.90 2.93 -7.72
CA LEU A 13 -8.20 2.98 -6.44
C LEU A 13 -9.06 3.59 -5.34
N THR A 14 -9.75 4.71 -5.63
CA THR A 14 -10.64 5.38 -4.66
C THR A 14 -11.78 4.46 -4.22
N GLU A 15 -12.41 3.75 -5.16
CA GLU A 15 -13.45 2.75 -4.85
C GLU A 15 -12.89 1.61 -4.01
N SER A 16 -11.69 1.15 -4.30
CA SER A 16 -11.01 0.10 -3.53
C SER A 16 -10.71 0.54 -2.10
N MET A 17 -10.35 1.80 -1.89
CA MET A 17 -10.14 2.32 -0.53
C MET A 17 -11.45 2.44 0.25
N LYS A 18 -12.53 2.85 -0.38
CA LYS A 18 -13.87 2.83 0.23
C LYS A 18 -14.26 1.40 0.63
N LEU A 19 -14.06 0.43 -0.27
CA LEU A 19 -14.31 -0.97 0.00
C LEU A 19 -13.49 -1.51 1.19
N CYS A 20 -12.21 -1.15 1.31
CA CYS A 20 -11.40 -1.50 2.48
C CYS A 20 -11.98 -0.93 3.78
N MET A 21 -12.54 0.27 3.74
CA MET A 21 -13.14 0.93 4.90
C MET A 21 -14.53 0.38 5.31
N GLU A 22 -15.16 -0.46 4.50
CA GLU A 22 -16.39 -1.15 4.89
C GLU A 22 -16.18 -2.09 6.07
N ASP A 23 -14.98 -2.68 6.19
CA ASP A 23 -14.60 -3.44 7.38
C ASP A 23 -14.22 -2.48 8.52
N PRO A 24 -14.93 -2.48 9.64
CA PRO A 24 -14.67 -1.58 10.75
C PRO A 24 -13.31 -1.80 11.43
N SER A 25 -12.68 -2.96 11.25
CA SER A 25 -11.34 -3.26 11.76
C SER A 25 -10.21 -2.65 10.94
N THR A 26 -10.52 -2.12 9.74
CA THR A 26 -9.49 -1.58 8.85
C THR A 26 -8.88 -0.28 9.40
N ILE A 27 -7.56 -0.26 9.47
CA ILE A 27 -6.72 0.90 9.81
C ILE A 27 -5.84 1.24 8.61
N PHE A 28 -5.79 2.51 8.24
CA PHE A 28 -4.83 3.03 7.28
C PHE A 28 -3.64 3.62 8.03
N ILE A 29 -2.42 3.34 7.56
CA ILE A 29 -1.20 3.86 8.17
C ILE A 29 -0.21 4.30 7.08
N GLY A 30 0.40 5.45 7.26
CA GLY A 30 1.39 5.97 6.33
C GLY A 30 1.72 7.43 6.53
N GLN A 31 2.60 7.92 5.65
CA GLN A 31 3.00 9.32 5.61
C GLN A 31 2.05 10.11 4.71
N GLN A 32 1.70 11.33 5.14
CA GLN A 32 0.87 12.27 4.38
C GLN A 32 -0.49 11.69 3.96
N ILE A 33 -1.07 10.85 4.79
CA ILE A 33 -2.39 10.27 4.53
C ILE A 33 -3.51 11.08 5.19
N VAL A 34 -3.25 11.68 6.36
CA VAL A 34 -4.20 12.57 7.03
C VAL A 34 -4.13 13.99 6.48
N TYR A 35 -2.95 14.43 6.06
CA TYR A 35 -2.67 15.78 5.56
C TYR A 35 -2.58 15.88 4.03
N TYR A 36 -2.83 14.78 3.31
CA TYR A 36 -2.93 14.71 1.85
C TYR A 36 -1.76 15.32 1.08
N GLY A 37 -0.54 14.91 1.40
CA GLY A 37 0.68 15.47 0.80
C GLY A 37 1.25 14.68 -0.39
N ASN A 38 0.72 13.50 -0.69
CA ASN A 38 1.18 12.65 -1.80
C ASN A 38 0.02 12.20 -2.72
N PRO A 39 0.32 11.75 -3.96
CA PRO A 39 -0.73 11.35 -4.89
C PRO A 39 -1.65 10.23 -4.40
N MET A 40 -1.13 9.26 -3.63
CA MET A 40 -1.93 8.17 -3.08
C MET A 40 -3.00 8.65 -2.09
N SER A 41 -2.72 9.74 -1.34
CA SER A 41 -3.65 10.27 -0.34
C SER A 41 -4.94 10.81 -0.96
N LYS A 42 -4.95 11.15 -2.25
CA LYS A 42 -6.18 11.54 -2.96
C LYS A 42 -7.21 10.42 -3.01
N THR A 43 -6.77 9.17 -3.03
CA THR A 43 -7.66 8.00 -3.09
C THR A 43 -8.42 7.74 -1.79
N ILE A 44 -8.05 8.41 -0.70
CA ILE A 44 -8.66 8.26 0.64
C ILE A 44 -9.31 9.55 1.13
N GLU A 45 -9.37 10.55 0.27
CA GLU A 45 -9.99 11.83 0.59
C GLU A 45 -11.47 11.64 0.96
N GLY A 46 -11.89 12.25 2.08
CA GLY A 46 -13.26 12.10 2.59
C GLY A 46 -13.53 10.82 3.41
N LEU A 47 -12.57 9.92 3.54
CA LEU A 47 -12.69 8.75 4.43
C LEU A 47 -12.46 9.14 5.91
N PRO A 48 -12.96 8.33 6.87
CA PRO A 48 -12.85 8.59 8.31
C PRO A 48 -11.41 8.70 8.78
N LYS A 49 -10.98 9.88 9.24
CA LYS A 49 -9.61 10.14 9.70
C LYS A 49 -9.26 9.46 11.01
N GLU A 50 -10.24 9.15 11.83
CA GLU A 50 -10.10 8.42 13.10
C GLU A 50 -9.58 6.98 12.92
N ARG A 51 -9.64 6.48 11.69
CA ARG A 51 -9.05 5.18 11.32
C ARG A 51 -7.79 5.32 10.49
N MET A 52 -7.15 6.49 10.52
CA MET A 52 -5.90 6.79 9.85
C MET A 52 -4.81 7.13 10.86
N ILE A 53 -3.67 6.47 10.75
CA ILE A 53 -2.47 6.75 11.56
C ILE A 53 -1.47 7.45 10.66
N GLU A 54 -1.30 8.76 10.89
CA GLU A 54 -0.24 9.54 10.25
C GLU A 54 1.10 9.19 10.88
N THR A 55 2.09 8.82 10.08
CA THR A 55 3.46 8.60 10.55
C THR A 55 4.40 9.68 10.02
N PRO A 56 5.42 10.07 10.79
CA PRO A 56 6.57 10.76 10.21
C PRO A 56 7.34 9.84 9.25
N VAL A 57 8.39 10.36 8.61
CA VAL A 57 9.28 9.57 7.72
C VAL A 57 10.04 8.53 8.55
N MET A 58 9.48 7.33 8.67
CA MET A 58 10.01 6.21 9.46
C MET A 58 9.45 4.87 8.96
N GLU A 59 9.77 4.49 7.75
CA GLU A 59 9.18 3.37 7.02
C GLU A 59 9.33 2.03 7.74
N GLU A 60 10.48 1.79 8.36
CA GLU A 60 10.73 0.59 9.17
C GLU A 60 9.76 0.52 10.37
N THR A 61 9.61 1.62 11.09
CA THR A 61 8.66 1.70 12.22
C THR A 61 7.21 1.57 11.73
N GLN A 62 6.87 2.20 10.61
CA GLN A 62 5.54 2.08 9.99
C GLN A 62 5.20 0.62 9.69
N MET A 63 6.14 -0.15 9.12
CA MET A 63 5.93 -1.58 8.85
C MET A 63 5.81 -2.38 10.15
N GLY A 64 6.66 -2.13 11.14
CA GLY A 64 6.57 -2.76 12.45
C GLY A 64 5.24 -2.49 13.15
N MET A 65 4.73 -1.25 13.08
CA MET A 65 3.41 -0.89 13.58
C MET A 65 2.29 -1.61 12.80
N SER A 66 2.44 -1.73 11.48
CA SER A 66 1.47 -2.47 10.64
C SER A 66 1.38 -3.94 11.05
N ILE A 67 2.50 -4.58 11.35
CA ILE A 67 2.55 -5.95 11.88
C ILE A 67 1.85 -6.03 13.23
N GLY A 68 2.19 -5.14 14.17
CA GLY A 68 1.61 -5.13 15.52
C GLY A 68 0.10 -4.90 15.52
N LEU A 69 -0.39 -3.97 14.69
CA LEU A 69 -1.83 -3.72 14.52
C LEU A 69 -2.54 -4.95 13.93
N ALA A 70 -1.93 -5.61 12.95
CA ALA A 70 -2.50 -6.83 12.36
C ALA A 70 -2.55 -7.98 13.38
N MET A 71 -1.52 -8.14 14.22
CA MET A 71 -1.52 -9.11 15.33
C MET A 71 -2.58 -8.77 16.39
N ALA A 72 -2.92 -7.49 16.55
CA ALA A 72 -4.01 -7.05 17.44
C ALA A 72 -5.41 -7.24 16.82
N GLY A 73 -5.51 -7.84 15.63
CA GLY A 73 -6.78 -8.18 14.97
C GLY A 73 -7.30 -7.13 13.99
N HIS A 74 -6.51 -6.11 13.70
CA HIS A 74 -6.88 -5.13 12.67
C HIS A 74 -6.50 -5.61 11.27
N ARG A 75 -7.28 -5.21 10.28
CA ARG A 75 -6.81 -5.18 8.88
C ARG A 75 -6.04 -3.89 8.67
N VAL A 76 -4.83 -3.99 8.15
CA VAL A 76 -3.98 -2.82 7.95
C VAL A 76 -3.77 -2.56 6.47
N VAL A 77 -4.00 -1.33 6.02
CA VAL A 77 -3.58 -0.85 4.71
C VAL A 77 -2.42 0.13 4.93
N SER A 78 -1.21 -0.29 4.55
CA SER A 78 0.02 0.47 4.78
C SER A 78 0.50 1.13 3.49
N PHE A 79 0.74 2.44 3.52
CA PHE A 79 0.97 3.29 2.36
C PHE A 79 2.45 3.63 2.21
N TYR A 80 3.04 3.23 1.10
CA TYR A 80 4.40 3.60 0.69
C TYR A 80 4.33 4.26 -0.69
N PRO A 81 4.49 5.58 -0.79
CA PRO A 81 4.31 6.29 -2.06
C PRO A 81 5.23 5.81 -3.19
N ARG A 82 6.35 5.16 -2.85
CA ARG A 82 7.33 4.61 -3.80
C ARG A 82 8.03 3.38 -3.25
N TRP A 83 8.54 2.54 -4.14
CA TRP A 83 9.45 1.44 -3.80
C TRP A 83 10.70 1.92 -3.08
N ASP A 84 11.22 3.09 -3.47
CA ASP A 84 12.38 3.73 -2.85
C ASP A 84 12.18 4.05 -1.36
N PHE A 85 10.93 4.11 -0.90
CA PHE A 85 10.59 4.25 0.52
C PHE A 85 10.32 2.89 1.17
N LEU A 86 9.62 1.99 0.50
CA LEU A 86 9.37 0.65 1.03
C LEU A 86 10.67 -0.12 1.30
N ILE A 87 11.73 0.08 0.50
CA ILE A 87 13.04 -0.55 0.73
C ILE A 87 13.62 -0.19 2.11
N CYS A 88 13.29 1.00 2.66
CA CYS A 88 13.70 1.38 4.02
C CYS A 88 13.05 0.51 5.11
N ALA A 89 11.96 -0.20 4.78
CA ALA A 89 11.27 -1.15 5.66
C ALA A 89 11.61 -2.62 5.35
N ALA A 90 12.65 -2.88 4.55
CA ALA A 90 12.96 -4.22 4.06
C ALA A 90 13.17 -5.24 5.16
N ASN A 91 13.80 -4.86 6.28
CA ASN A 91 13.99 -5.76 7.41
C ASN A 91 12.65 -6.22 8.01
N GLN A 92 11.75 -5.29 8.31
CA GLN A 92 10.43 -5.64 8.85
C GLN A 92 9.58 -6.46 7.85
N LEU A 93 9.70 -6.14 6.56
CA LEU A 93 8.98 -6.84 5.51
C LEU A 93 9.48 -8.29 5.32
N ILE A 94 10.81 -8.46 5.15
CA ILE A 94 11.41 -9.75 4.77
C ILE A 94 11.64 -10.66 5.98
N ASN A 95 12.15 -10.10 7.09
CA ASN A 95 12.55 -10.90 8.25
C ASN A 95 11.41 -11.11 9.25
N HIS A 96 10.39 -10.27 9.23
CA HIS A 96 9.27 -10.36 10.17
C HIS A 96 7.97 -10.67 9.45
N LEU A 97 7.42 -9.77 8.64
CA LEU A 97 6.08 -9.94 8.04
C LEU A 97 5.98 -11.20 7.16
N ASP A 98 6.98 -11.43 6.29
CA ASP A 98 7.00 -12.59 5.38
C ASP A 98 7.14 -13.93 6.11
N LYS A 99 7.70 -13.93 7.33
CA LYS A 99 8.00 -15.15 8.08
C LYS A 99 7.09 -15.37 9.28
N LEU A 100 6.25 -14.40 9.63
CA LEU A 100 5.52 -14.41 10.91
C LEU A 100 4.61 -15.62 11.05
N GLU A 101 3.90 -16.01 10.00
CA GLU A 101 3.06 -17.21 10.00
C GLU A 101 3.86 -18.47 10.30
N ALA A 102 5.02 -18.63 9.61
CA ALA A 102 5.91 -19.78 9.84
C ALA A 102 6.56 -19.74 11.23
N MET A 103 6.95 -18.57 11.73
CA MET A 103 7.58 -18.41 13.05
C MET A 103 6.60 -18.68 14.21
N SER A 104 5.30 -18.52 13.96
CA SER A 104 4.24 -18.75 14.94
C SER A 104 3.50 -20.08 14.74
N ASP A 105 4.01 -20.97 13.92
CA ASP A 105 3.34 -22.23 13.55
C ASP A 105 1.88 -22.03 13.06
N GLY A 106 1.64 -20.92 12.33
CA GLY A 106 0.33 -20.55 11.80
C GLY A 106 -0.61 -19.85 12.78
N GLU A 107 -0.16 -19.55 14.01
CA GLU A 107 -0.98 -18.88 15.01
C GLU A 107 -1.27 -17.41 14.62
N PHE A 108 -0.28 -16.73 14.01
CA PHE A 108 -0.41 -15.35 13.57
C PHE A 108 -0.30 -15.23 12.04
N VAL A 109 -1.42 -14.89 11.40
CA VAL A 109 -1.48 -14.59 9.97
C VAL A 109 -1.86 -13.12 9.80
N PRO A 110 -0.88 -12.21 9.71
CA PRO A 110 -1.13 -10.77 9.74
C PRO A 110 -1.80 -10.30 8.45
N ASN A 111 -2.95 -9.64 8.57
CA ASN A 111 -3.69 -9.11 7.43
C ASN A 111 -3.21 -7.69 7.10
N VAL A 112 -2.15 -7.61 6.30
CA VAL A 112 -1.54 -6.34 5.88
C VAL A 112 -1.58 -6.21 4.35
N ILE A 113 -2.29 -5.21 3.87
CA ILE A 113 -2.28 -4.78 2.47
C ILE A 113 -1.27 -3.65 2.33
N ILE A 114 -0.17 -3.92 1.64
CA ILE A 114 0.88 -2.92 1.38
C ILE A 114 0.59 -2.30 0.03
N ARG A 115 0.32 -0.99 0.02
CA ARG A 115 0.23 -0.18 -1.18
C ARG A 115 1.59 0.43 -1.47
N VAL A 116 2.14 0.21 -2.64
CA VAL A 116 3.41 0.79 -3.04
C VAL A 116 3.34 1.36 -4.46
N GLY A 117 3.84 2.58 -4.65
CA GLY A 117 3.96 3.18 -5.97
C GLY A 117 5.23 2.70 -6.69
N LYS A 118 5.08 2.30 -7.94
CA LYS A 118 6.22 2.16 -8.86
C LYS A 118 6.85 3.53 -9.11
N GLY A 119 8.17 3.60 -9.25
CA GLY A 119 8.85 4.82 -9.63
C GLY A 119 8.45 5.29 -11.04
N SER A 120 8.24 6.59 -11.18
CA SER A 120 7.82 7.21 -12.44
C SER A 120 8.41 8.60 -12.57
N ASP A 121 8.62 9.07 -13.81
CA ASP A 121 8.99 10.45 -14.13
C ASP A 121 7.77 11.35 -14.44
N LYS A 122 6.56 10.78 -14.35
CA LYS A 122 5.31 11.51 -14.56
C LYS A 122 4.42 11.43 -13.31
N PRO A 123 3.61 12.45 -13.02
CA PRO A 123 3.50 13.76 -13.69
C PRO A 123 4.66 14.72 -13.35
N LEU A 124 5.55 14.33 -12.45
CA LEU A 124 6.72 15.09 -12.01
C LEU A 124 7.92 14.15 -11.94
N ASP A 125 9.03 14.50 -12.58
CA ASP A 125 10.29 13.78 -12.44
C ASP A 125 10.91 14.02 -11.05
N PRO A 126 10.95 13.00 -10.19
CA PRO A 126 11.47 13.13 -8.83
C PRO A 126 12.99 12.97 -8.74
N GLY A 127 13.68 12.82 -9.86
CA GLY A 127 15.10 12.53 -9.93
C GLY A 127 15.43 11.04 -9.80
N HIS A 128 16.73 10.73 -9.93
CA HIS A 128 17.23 9.35 -10.02
C HIS A 128 16.95 8.47 -8.80
N GLN A 129 16.83 9.06 -7.60
CA GLN A 129 16.63 8.34 -6.33
C GLN A 129 15.19 7.82 -6.13
N HIS A 130 14.24 8.18 -7.00
CA HIS A 130 12.82 7.92 -6.74
C HIS A 130 12.09 7.32 -7.97
N LYS A 131 12.80 6.54 -8.78
CA LYS A 131 12.26 5.95 -10.01
C LYS A 131 12.35 4.42 -10.04
N ALA A 132 12.64 3.79 -8.91
CA ALA A 132 12.82 2.36 -8.88
C ALA A 132 11.49 1.57 -8.98
N ASP A 133 11.57 0.40 -9.58
CA ASP A 133 10.59 -0.68 -9.47
C ASP A 133 11.34 -1.91 -8.95
N TYR A 134 11.24 -2.17 -7.66
CA TYR A 134 11.88 -3.32 -7.01
C TYR A 134 10.96 -4.54 -6.91
N SER A 135 9.91 -4.61 -7.75
CA SER A 135 8.92 -5.70 -7.68
C SER A 135 9.54 -7.08 -7.87
N ASP A 136 10.49 -7.20 -8.80
CA ASP A 136 11.11 -8.50 -9.14
C ASP A 136 12.17 -8.89 -8.10
N GLU A 137 12.94 -7.93 -7.59
CA GLU A 137 13.92 -8.12 -6.53
C GLU A 137 13.24 -8.57 -5.24
N PHE A 138 12.21 -7.85 -4.79
CA PHE A 138 11.42 -8.26 -3.63
C PHE A 138 10.69 -9.58 -3.87
N GLY A 139 10.17 -9.82 -5.08
CA GLY A 139 9.57 -11.11 -5.45
C GLY A 139 10.53 -12.29 -5.32
N SER A 140 11.83 -12.07 -5.51
CA SER A 140 12.87 -13.09 -5.30
C SER A 140 13.18 -13.34 -3.82
N MET A 141 13.07 -12.31 -2.98
CA MET A 141 13.36 -12.37 -1.54
C MET A 141 12.19 -12.89 -0.71
N LEU A 142 10.97 -12.45 -1.03
CA LEU A 142 9.75 -12.84 -0.32
C LEU A 142 9.32 -14.25 -0.70
N LYS A 143 8.88 -15.04 0.28
CA LYS A 143 8.45 -16.43 0.10
C LYS A 143 6.94 -16.62 0.22
N HIS A 144 6.31 -15.80 1.02
CA HIS A 144 4.90 -15.94 1.39
C HIS A 144 4.04 -14.74 0.99
N ILE A 145 4.64 -13.57 0.75
CA ILE A 145 3.91 -12.36 0.39
C ILE A 145 3.81 -12.23 -1.14
N PRO A 146 2.63 -12.38 -1.74
CA PRO A 146 2.46 -12.16 -3.17
C PRO A 146 2.56 -10.67 -3.53
N ILE A 147 3.13 -10.40 -4.71
CA ILE A 147 3.20 -9.06 -5.30
C ILE A 147 2.28 -9.03 -6.53
N ILE A 148 1.34 -8.10 -6.57
CA ILE A 148 0.42 -7.90 -7.70
C ILE A 148 0.64 -6.53 -8.30
N LYS A 149 1.03 -6.48 -9.57
CA LYS A 149 1.18 -5.25 -10.36
C LYS A 149 -0.19 -4.80 -10.88
N LEU A 150 -0.62 -3.60 -10.47
CA LEU A 150 -1.88 -2.99 -10.87
C LEU A 150 -1.67 -2.12 -12.11
N ASP A 151 -1.29 -2.75 -13.22
CA ASP A 151 -0.88 -2.08 -14.47
C ASP A 151 -2.05 -1.63 -15.36
N SER A 152 -3.30 -1.80 -14.91
CA SER A 152 -4.50 -1.27 -15.54
C SER A 152 -5.64 -1.06 -14.54
N ALA A 153 -6.59 -0.17 -14.86
CA ALA A 153 -7.72 0.14 -14.00
C ALA A 153 -8.59 -1.09 -13.68
N GLU A 154 -8.76 -1.99 -14.65
CA GLU A 154 -9.59 -3.19 -14.54
C GLU A 154 -9.03 -4.21 -13.54
N LYS A 155 -7.71 -4.19 -13.30
CA LYS A 155 -7.05 -5.09 -12.34
C LYS A 155 -7.20 -4.65 -10.90
N ILE A 156 -7.48 -3.38 -10.62
CA ILE A 156 -7.42 -2.79 -9.28
C ILE A 156 -8.47 -3.39 -8.37
N LEU A 157 -9.74 -3.19 -8.68
CA LEU A 157 -10.83 -3.64 -7.81
C LEU A 157 -10.83 -5.17 -7.57
N PRO A 158 -10.59 -6.03 -8.60
CA PRO A 158 -10.42 -7.47 -8.36
C PRO A 158 -9.25 -7.82 -7.45
N ALA A 159 -8.10 -7.11 -7.55
CA ALA A 159 -6.95 -7.35 -6.68
C ALA A 159 -7.26 -6.99 -5.23
N TYR A 160 -7.92 -5.86 -4.98
CA TYR A 160 -8.35 -5.47 -3.63
C TYR A 160 -9.40 -6.42 -3.06
N LYS A 161 -10.39 -6.85 -3.85
CA LYS A 161 -11.36 -7.87 -3.42
C LYS A 161 -10.65 -9.18 -3.03
N LYS A 162 -9.66 -9.61 -3.80
CA LYS A 162 -8.84 -10.78 -3.46
C LYS A 162 -8.06 -10.55 -2.16
N ALA A 163 -7.43 -9.38 -1.99
CA ALA A 163 -6.69 -9.04 -0.78
C ALA A 163 -7.58 -9.03 0.47
N LEU A 164 -8.82 -8.56 0.34
CA LEU A 164 -9.79 -8.49 1.45
C LEU A 164 -10.30 -9.86 1.93
N ILE A 165 -10.35 -10.87 1.06
CA ILE A 165 -10.74 -12.23 1.42
C ILE A 165 -9.54 -13.13 1.76
N SER A 166 -8.32 -12.71 1.39
CA SER A 166 -7.09 -13.43 1.72
C SER A 166 -6.79 -13.34 3.21
N LYS A 167 -6.24 -14.42 3.74
CA LYS A 167 -5.62 -14.41 5.06
C LYS A 167 -4.12 -14.20 4.86
N GLY A 168 -3.58 -13.09 5.24
CA GLY A 168 -2.16 -12.83 5.12
C GLY A 168 -1.81 -11.58 4.33
N PRO A 169 -0.52 -11.21 4.34
CA PRO A 169 -0.05 -9.98 3.74
C PRO A 169 -0.01 -10.06 2.19
N ILE A 170 -0.14 -8.90 1.55
CA ILE A 170 -0.06 -8.75 0.09
C ILE A 170 0.54 -7.39 -0.27
N ILE A 171 1.34 -7.34 -1.34
CA ILE A 171 1.84 -6.09 -1.92
C ILE A 171 1.07 -5.80 -3.21
N LEU A 172 0.47 -4.62 -3.27
CA LEU A 172 -0.21 -4.07 -4.45
C LEU A 172 0.61 -2.92 -5.01
N VAL A 173 1.16 -3.11 -6.21
CA VAL A 173 2.05 -2.15 -6.87
C VAL A 173 1.23 -1.25 -7.78
N GLU A 174 1.19 0.03 -7.46
CA GLU A 174 0.47 1.07 -8.21
C GLU A 174 1.37 1.79 -9.21
N TYR A 175 0.76 2.33 -10.25
CA TYR A 175 1.40 3.03 -11.36
C TYR A 175 1.04 4.52 -11.32
N PRO A 176 1.81 5.38 -10.61
CA PRO A 176 1.47 6.78 -10.39
C PRO A 176 1.31 7.59 -11.67
N GLU A 177 1.98 7.21 -12.75
CA GLU A 177 1.81 7.81 -14.07
C GLU A 177 0.39 7.67 -14.63
N MET A 178 -0.40 6.71 -14.13
CA MET A 178 -1.78 6.48 -14.55
C MET A 178 -2.81 7.25 -13.68
N TYR A 179 -2.37 7.97 -12.66
CA TYR A 179 -3.26 8.74 -11.79
C TYR A 179 -3.84 9.98 -12.47
N TYR A 180 -3.14 10.51 -13.46
CA TYR A 180 -3.48 11.75 -14.14
C TYR A 180 -3.57 11.52 -15.64
N GLU A 181 -4.50 12.23 -16.28
CA GLU A 181 -4.51 12.28 -17.74
C GLU A 181 -3.26 13.03 -18.23
N SER A 182 -2.63 12.50 -19.27
CA SER A 182 -1.43 13.06 -19.92
C SER A 182 -1.77 14.25 -20.81
#